data_99e99dfff53714cddf75e6c07686f3ed
#
_entry.id   99e99dfff53714cddf75e6c07686f3ed
#
_cell.length_a   1.000
_cell.length_b   1.000
_cell.length_c   1.000
_cell.angle_alpha   90.00
_cell.angle_beta   90.00
_cell.angle_gamma   90.00
#
_symmetry.space_group_name_H-M   'P 1'
#
loop_
_entity.id
_entity.type
_entity.pdbx_description
1 polymer ?
#
loop_
_entity_poly.entity_id
_entity_poly.type
_entity_poly.pdbx_seq_one_letter_code
_entity_poly.pdbx_strand_id
1 'polypeptide(L)'
;MPKLTKTVVDAATPRAKQFTLWCSDLPGFGVYILPTGNRTYFVDYRNSTGVRRRLTIGRHGKLTTEGARKIAIATMGEVVKGEDPAEERVSRRNSLTVKELCDRYLQAAERGHIMGKRNRPKKFSTLYVDRGRISRHILPLLGNKLVRDVTQTDVNRFIRDVAGGKTATIQKTEKKRGKAIVEGGKGTAARTVGLLGGILSFAVSEGVIPASPARGVKRPADNHRARRLTPEEYRQLGKALTDAEQEAETAQGIAGVWLLALTGCRSGEITNLKWAEIDEVGSCFRLQDSKEGASVRPIGRSVLDCLSTIEMKLSCPYVLAPIRSGEAFGGMPRAWKRIVQRATLQGVTPHTLRHSFASVAGDLGFTESTIAAMLGHSAGSITSRYVHHLDTVLVAAADKVAKAIHEMMTDCE
;
A
#
# COMPACT_ATOMS: atom_id res chain seq x y z
N MET A 1 49.22 3.57 -40.01
CA MET A 1 48.20 4.39 -39.31
C MET A 1 48.94 5.18 -38.25
N PRO A 2 48.69 6.49 -38.11
CA PRO A 2 49.34 7.28 -37.07
C PRO A 2 48.72 7.04 -35.70
N LYS A 3 49.47 7.32 -34.62
CA LYS A 3 48.93 7.47 -33.30
C LYS A 3 47.88 8.59 -33.32
N LEU A 4 46.66 8.32 -32.83
CA LEU A 4 45.64 9.35 -32.74
C LEU A 4 46.00 10.36 -31.64
N THR A 5 46.45 11.53 -32.08
CA THR A 5 46.71 12.71 -31.24
C THR A 5 45.66 13.79 -31.53
N LYS A 6 45.56 14.80 -30.67
CA LYS A 6 44.69 15.96 -30.93
C LYS A 6 44.99 16.58 -32.28
N THR A 7 46.26 16.81 -32.58
CA THR A 7 46.73 17.42 -33.85
C THR A 7 46.26 16.60 -35.07
N VAL A 8 46.40 15.27 -35.03
CA VAL A 8 45.98 14.38 -36.13
C VAL A 8 44.45 14.44 -36.33
N VAL A 9 43.68 14.50 -35.22
CA VAL A 9 42.23 14.57 -35.30
C VAL A 9 41.77 15.94 -35.80
N ASP A 10 42.42 17.03 -35.36
CA ASP A 10 42.10 18.40 -35.81
C ASP A 10 42.43 18.64 -37.27
N ALA A 11 43.55 18.08 -37.76
CA ALA A 11 43.99 18.19 -39.15
C ALA A 11 43.15 17.36 -40.14
N ALA A 12 42.34 16.44 -39.67
CA ALA A 12 41.51 15.58 -40.53
C ALA A 12 40.38 16.38 -41.18
N THR A 13 40.48 16.64 -42.48
CA THR A 13 39.45 17.35 -43.25
C THR A 13 38.24 16.46 -43.55
N PRO A 14 37.02 16.98 -43.41
CA PRO A 14 35.80 16.27 -43.80
C PRO A 14 35.83 15.84 -45.28
N ARG A 15 35.23 14.69 -45.57
CA ARG A 15 35.08 14.16 -46.95
C ARG A 15 33.61 14.03 -47.31
N ALA A 16 33.30 13.79 -48.58
CA ALA A 16 31.90 13.60 -49.04
C ALA A 16 31.20 12.42 -48.36
N LYS A 17 31.97 11.42 -47.89
CA LYS A 17 31.41 10.28 -47.09
C LYS A 17 32.15 10.21 -45.76
N GLN A 18 31.44 9.66 -44.75
CA GLN A 18 32.03 9.36 -43.47
C GLN A 18 33.25 8.45 -43.63
N PHE A 19 34.32 8.77 -42.95
CA PHE A 19 35.51 7.92 -42.87
C PHE A 19 36.03 7.80 -41.45
N THR A 20 36.89 6.81 -41.23
CA THR A 20 37.41 6.47 -39.89
C THR A 20 38.93 6.56 -39.90
N LEU A 21 39.47 7.20 -38.86
CA LEU A 21 40.89 7.13 -38.53
C LEU A 21 41.04 6.17 -37.34
N TRP A 22 41.90 5.17 -37.52
CA TRP A 22 42.23 4.18 -36.51
C TRP A 22 43.55 4.55 -35.79
N CYS A 23 43.61 4.23 -34.51
CA CYS A 23 44.82 4.42 -33.72
C CYS A 23 45.81 3.26 -33.94
N SER A 24 47.10 3.57 -34.20
CA SER A 24 48.17 2.55 -34.30
C SER A 24 48.46 1.88 -32.95
N ASP A 25 48.45 2.66 -31.87
CA ASP A 25 48.91 2.23 -30.54
C ASP A 25 47.82 1.53 -29.73
N LEU A 26 46.56 1.63 -30.14
CA LEU A 26 45.41 1.01 -29.44
C LEU A 26 44.49 0.40 -30.49
N PRO A 27 44.65 -0.91 -30.81
CA PRO A 27 43.77 -1.62 -31.71
C PRO A 27 42.32 -1.51 -31.30
N GLY A 28 41.43 -1.24 -32.28
CA GLY A 28 40.01 -1.04 -32.02
C GLY A 28 39.59 0.38 -31.58
N PHE A 29 40.53 1.24 -31.19
CA PHE A 29 40.24 2.64 -30.92
C PHE A 29 40.29 3.47 -32.19
N GLY A 30 39.28 4.32 -32.42
CA GLY A 30 39.19 5.15 -33.60
C GLY A 30 38.34 6.41 -33.41
N VAL A 31 38.40 7.26 -34.43
CA VAL A 31 37.53 8.42 -34.59
C VAL A 31 36.90 8.37 -35.97
N TYR A 32 35.57 8.49 -36.05
CA TYR A 32 34.93 8.71 -37.33
C TYR A 32 34.60 10.20 -37.52
N ILE A 33 34.75 10.62 -38.78
CA ILE A 33 34.57 12.00 -39.20
C ILE A 33 33.41 12.02 -40.20
N LEU A 34 32.38 12.80 -39.85
CA LEU A 34 31.21 12.98 -40.71
C LEU A 34 31.46 14.05 -41.77
N PRO A 35 30.69 14.06 -42.87
CA PRO A 35 30.77 15.13 -43.89
C PRO A 35 30.52 16.52 -43.29
N THR A 36 29.74 16.61 -42.20
CA THR A 36 29.48 17.83 -41.46
C THR A 36 30.63 18.37 -40.62
N GLY A 37 31.79 17.65 -40.62
CA GLY A 37 32.94 17.99 -39.80
C GLY A 37 32.90 17.47 -38.36
N ASN A 38 31.80 16.88 -37.93
CA ASN A 38 31.71 16.29 -36.60
C ASN A 38 32.63 15.08 -36.48
N ARG A 39 33.42 15.04 -35.40
CA ARG A 39 34.37 13.96 -35.09
C ARG A 39 33.92 13.25 -33.83
N THR A 40 33.82 11.91 -33.85
CA THR A 40 33.35 11.13 -32.73
C THR A 40 34.24 9.93 -32.49
N TYR A 41 34.75 9.79 -31.26
CA TYR A 41 35.55 8.68 -30.82
C TYR A 41 34.69 7.46 -30.52
N PHE A 42 35.25 6.29 -30.84
CA PHE A 42 34.62 4.99 -30.59
C PHE A 42 35.67 3.93 -30.30
N VAL A 43 35.22 2.80 -29.75
CA VAL A 43 36.01 1.57 -29.63
C VAL A 43 35.26 0.41 -30.28
N ASP A 44 35.96 -0.35 -31.13
CA ASP A 44 35.49 -1.61 -31.72
C ASP A 44 36.15 -2.77 -30.99
N TYR A 45 35.37 -3.75 -30.61
CA TYR A 45 35.86 -4.97 -29.99
C TYR A 45 35.01 -6.18 -30.39
N ARG A 46 35.50 -7.39 -30.05
CA ARG A 46 34.69 -8.62 -30.08
C ARG A 46 34.39 -9.02 -28.65
N ASN A 47 33.11 -9.30 -28.36
CA ASN A 47 32.72 -9.80 -27.05
C ASN A 47 33.15 -11.28 -26.89
N SER A 48 32.88 -11.88 -25.72
CA SER A 48 33.21 -13.27 -25.38
C SER A 48 32.56 -14.30 -26.32
N THR A 49 31.49 -13.94 -27.02
CA THR A 49 30.82 -14.80 -28.03
C THR A 49 31.34 -14.56 -29.46
N GLY A 50 32.37 -13.74 -29.63
CA GLY A 50 32.98 -13.42 -30.93
C GLY A 50 32.25 -12.36 -31.76
N VAL A 51 31.13 -11.82 -31.26
CA VAL A 51 30.34 -10.81 -31.96
C VAL A 51 31.05 -9.46 -31.93
N ARG A 52 31.20 -8.82 -33.11
CA ARG A 52 31.79 -7.48 -33.20
C ARG A 52 30.82 -6.43 -32.64
N ARG A 53 31.31 -5.58 -31.76
CA ARG A 53 30.58 -4.48 -31.14
C ARG A 53 31.32 -3.17 -31.35
N ARG A 54 30.57 -2.08 -31.47
CA ARG A 54 31.09 -0.71 -31.50
C ARG A 54 30.46 0.11 -30.39
N LEU A 55 31.31 0.65 -29.50
CA LEU A 55 30.88 1.56 -28.45
C LEU A 55 31.32 2.99 -28.77
N THR A 56 30.38 3.91 -28.92
CA THR A 56 30.65 5.34 -29.06
C THR A 56 31.08 5.91 -27.73
N ILE A 57 32.26 6.54 -27.68
CA ILE A 57 32.86 7.16 -26.49
C ILE A 57 32.34 8.61 -26.33
N GLY A 58 32.52 9.45 -27.35
CA GLY A 58 32.10 10.84 -27.28
C GLY A 58 32.59 11.72 -28.42
N ARG A 59 32.09 12.94 -28.49
CA ARG A 59 32.49 13.91 -29.54
C ARG A 59 33.82 14.58 -29.19
N HIS A 60 34.65 14.74 -30.19
CA HIS A 60 35.81 15.61 -30.13
C HIS A 60 35.40 17.05 -29.82
N GLY A 61 36.17 17.76 -29.02
CA GLY A 61 35.80 19.09 -28.51
C GLY A 61 35.09 19.06 -27.15
N LYS A 62 34.21 18.11 -26.94
CA LYS A 62 33.64 17.83 -25.58
C LYS A 62 34.56 16.89 -24.78
N LEU A 63 35.35 16.08 -25.48
CA LEU A 63 36.27 15.12 -24.91
C LEU A 63 37.62 15.27 -25.64
N THR A 64 38.72 15.29 -24.89
CA THR A 64 40.07 15.30 -25.47
C THR A 64 40.39 13.94 -26.04
N THR A 65 41.31 13.88 -27.03
CA THR A 65 41.78 12.61 -27.63
C THR A 65 42.38 11.69 -26.57
N GLU A 66 43.10 12.25 -25.60
CA GLU A 66 43.70 11.48 -24.51
C GLU A 66 42.64 10.97 -23.52
N GLY A 67 41.65 11.81 -23.22
CA GLY A 67 40.49 11.39 -22.39
C GLY A 67 39.69 10.24 -23.05
N ALA A 68 39.49 10.34 -24.38
CA ALA A 68 38.82 9.26 -25.13
C ALA A 68 39.67 7.98 -25.15
N ARG A 69 40.98 8.09 -25.25
CA ARG A 69 41.91 6.94 -25.18
C ARG A 69 41.83 6.24 -23.82
N LYS A 70 41.83 6.99 -22.71
CA LYS A 70 41.71 6.41 -21.38
C LYS A 70 40.41 5.63 -21.22
N ILE A 71 39.29 6.16 -21.72
CA ILE A 71 37.97 5.47 -21.71
C ILE A 71 38.03 4.21 -22.57
N ALA A 72 38.67 4.27 -23.77
CA ALA A 72 38.83 3.10 -24.64
C ALA A 72 39.64 1.99 -23.97
N ILE A 73 40.74 2.32 -23.28
CA ILE A 73 41.55 1.34 -22.52
C ILE A 73 40.72 0.70 -21.39
N ALA A 74 40.00 1.49 -20.64
CA ALA A 74 39.13 0.98 -19.58
C ALA A 74 38.04 0.02 -20.13
N THR A 75 37.36 0.42 -21.21
CA THR A 75 36.38 -0.42 -21.91
C THR A 75 36.99 -1.75 -22.40
N MET A 76 38.19 -1.72 -22.98
CA MET A 76 38.86 -2.94 -23.40
C MET A 76 39.24 -3.83 -22.22
N GLY A 77 39.59 -3.24 -21.06
CA GLY A 77 39.81 -3.97 -19.83
C GLY A 77 38.58 -4.72 -19.34
N GLU A 78 37.39 -4.12 -19.46
CA GLU A 78 36.09 -4.76 -19.14
C GLU A 78 35.80 -5.92 -20.10
N VAL A 79 36.05 -5.73 -21.39
CA VAL A 79 35.88 -6.77 -22.41
C VAL A 79 36.81 -7.98 -22.17
N VAL A 80 38.07 -7.74 -21.76
CA VAL A 80 39.01 -8.84 -21.39
C VAL A 80 38.51 -9.63 -20.18
N LYS A 81 37.76 -8.99 -19.28
CA LYS A 81 37.08 -9.68 -18.14
C LYS A 81 35.83 -10.46 -18.56
N GLY A 82 35.44 -10.42 -19.84
CA GLY A 82 34.27 -11.12 -20.38
C GLY A 82 33.00 -10.28 -20.41
N GLU A 83 33.05 -8.99 -20.05
CA GLU A 83 31.89 -8.08 -20.08
C GLU A 83 31.63 -7.59 -21.52
N ASP A 84 30.39 -7.16 -21.81
CA ASP A 84 30.00 -6.51 -23.07
C ASP A 84 29.43 -5.09 -22.81
N PRO A 85 30.29 -4.06 -22.72
CA PRO A 85 29.89 -2.70 -22.40
C PRO A 85 28.88 -2.08 -23.38
N ALA A 86 28.90 -2.51 -24.65
CA ALA A 86 27.88 -2.04 -25.62
C ALA A 86 26.52 -2.64 -25.34
N GLU A 87 26.46 -3.92 -25.03
CA GLU A 87 25.20 -4.60 -24.64
C GLU A 87 24.68 -4.10 -23.31
N GLU A 88 25.58 -3.88 -22.35
CA GLU A 88 25.17 -3.29 -21.06
C GLU A 88 24.55 -1.89 -21.24
N ARG A 89 25.13 -1.06 -22.12
CA ARG A 89 24.57 0.26 -22.43
C ARG A 89 23.19 0.19 -23.06
N VAL A 90 22.95 -0.77 -23.96
CA VAL A 90 21.63 -1.03 -24.58
C VAL A 90 20.67 -1.56 -23.53
N SER A 91 21.05 -2.54 -22.74
CA SER A 91 20.29 -3.10 -21.65
C SER A 91 19.89 -2.03 -20.63
N ARG A 92 20.85 -1.15 -20.26
CA ARG A 92 20.57 -0.04 -19.35
C ARG A 92 19.56 0.96 -19.93
N ARG A 93 19.66 1.28 -21.23
CA ARG A 93 18.72 2.18 -21.91
C ARG A 93 17.32 1.58 -22.01
N ASN A 94 17.22 0.26 -22.14
CA ASN A 94 15.95 -0.49 -22.23
C ASN A 94 15.46 -0.96 -20.87
N SER A 95 16.19 -0.68 -19.78
CA SER A 95 15.79 -1.05 -18.42
C SER A 95 14.58 -0.24 -17.97
N LEU A 96 13.67 -0.93 -17.29
CA LEU A 96 12.47 -0.32 -16.72
C LEU A 96 12.82 0.69 -15.63
N THR A 97 12.12 1.82 -15.64
CA THR A 97 12.07 2.73 -14.51
C THR A 97 11.15 2.16 -13.41
N VAL A 98 11.32 2.64 -12.18
CA VAL A 98 10.41 2.28 -11.07
C VAL A 98 8.96 2.69 -11.39
N LYS A 99 8.74 3.77 -12.13
CA LYS A 99 7.41 4.18 -12.58
C LYS A 99 6.79 3.11 -13.48
N GLU A 100 7.47 2.71 -14.54
CA GLU A 100 6.99 1.67 -15.47
C GLU A 100 6.76 0.33 -14.76
N LEU A 101 7.62 -0.02 -13.79
CA LEU A 101 7.43 -1.22 -12.97
C LEU A 101 6.15 -1.11 -12.12
N CYS A 102 5.89 0.05 -11.50
CA CYS A 102 4.67 0.28 -10.73
C CYS A 102 3.41 0.14 -11.60
N ASP A 103 3.45 0.67 -12.82
CA ASP A 103 2.34 0.57 -13.77
C ASP A 103 2.07 -0.90 -14.16
N ARG A 104 3.11 -1.66 -14.49
CA ARG A 104 3.01 -3.11 -14.75
C ARG A 104 2.47 -3.89 -13.55
N TYR A 105 2.96 -3.58 -12.35
CA TYR A 105 2.49 -4.20 -11.11
C TYR A 105 1.01 -3.95 -10.87
N LEU A 106 0.52 -2.71 -11.05
CA LEU A 106 -0.89 -2.38 -10.89
C LEU A 106 -1.76 -3.12 -11.91
N GLN A 107 -1.34 -3.17 -13.17
CA GLN A 107 -2.05 -3.93 -14.22
C GLN A 107 -2.11 -5.44 -13.89
N ALA A 108 -1.00 -6.03 -13.45
CA ALA A 108 -0.97 -7.43 -13.03
C ALA A 108 -1.87 -7.68 -11.81
N ALA A 109 -1.89 -6.74 -10.85
CA ALA A 109 -2.74 -6.84 -9.66
C ALA A 109 -4.23 -6.71 -9.98
N GLU A 110 -4.62 -5.86 -10.94
CA GLU A 110 -5.99 -5.70 -11.44
C GLU A 110 -6.50 -6.96 -12.16
N ARG A 111 -5.61 -7.62 -12.90
CA ARG A 111 -5.90 -8.92 -13.56
C ARG A 111 -5.91 -10.10 -12.60
N GLY A 112 -5.65 -9.88 -11.30
CA GLY A 112 -5.61 -10.94 -10.30
C GLY A 112 -4.33 -11.78 -10.30
N HIS A 113 -3.28 -11.39 -11.03
CA HIS A 113 -2.01 -12.12 -11.06
C HIS A 113 -1.17 -11.87 -9.81
N ILE A 114 -1.43 -10.79 -9.06
CA ILE A 114 -0.77 -10.50 -7.79
C ILE A 114 -1.64 -10.94 -6.64
N MET A 115 -1.23 -12.00 -5.98
CA MET A 115 -1.95 -12.53 -4.83
C MET A 115 -1.69 -11.73 -3.57
N GLY A 116 -2.75 -11.46 -2.82
CA GLY A 116 -2.70 -10.88 -1.48
C GLY A 116 -2.64 -11.96 -0.39
N LYS A 117 -3.05 -11.58 0.84
CA LYS A 117 -3.18 -12.52 1.95
C LYS A 117 -4.07 -13.71 1.57
N ARG A 118 -3.70 -14.93 2.00
CA ARG A 118 -4.45 -16.19 1.77
C ARG A 118 -4.60 -16.57 0.30
N ASN A 119 -3.62 -16.19 -0.52
CA ASN A 119 -3.61 -16.52 -1.96
C ASN A 119 -4.89 -16.08 -2.69
N ARG A 120 -5.43 -14.91 -2.34
CA ARG A 120 -6.60 -14.29 -3.00
C ARG A 120 -6.18 -13.05 -3.76
N PRO A 121 -6.81 -12.70 -4.89
CA PRO A 121 -6.59 -11.45 -5.59
C PRO A 121 -6.77 -10.26 -4.64
N LYS A 122 -6.05 -9.17 -4.91
CA LYS A 122 -6.19 -7.94 -4.12
C LYS A 122 -7.57 -7.33 -4.29
N LYS A 123 -8.24 -6.98 -3.19
CA LYS A 123 -9.52 -6.28 -3.22
C LYS A 123 -9.35 -4.87 -3.83
N PHE A 124 -10.39 -4.36 -4.47
CA PHE A 124 -10.43 -3.01 -5.04
C PHE A 124 -9.98 -1.93 -4.04
N SER A 125 -10.44 -2.01 -2.79
CA SER A 125 -10.03 -1.07 -1.73
C SER A 125 -8.52 -1.10 -1.44
N THR A 126 -7.88 -2.27 -1.53
CA THR A 126 -6.42 -2.40 -1.40
C THR A 126 -5.71 -1.75 -2.57
N LEU A 127 -6.17 -2.00 -3.80
CA LEU A 127 -5.61 -1.40 -5.01
C LEU A 127 -5.74 0.12 -5.00
N TYR A 128 -6.88 0.65 -4.55
CA TYR A 128 -7.08 2.09 -4.38
C TYR A 128 -6.04 2.72 -3.45
N VAL A 129 -5.78 2.08 -2.30
CA VAL A 129 -4.75 2.54 -1.34
C VAL A 129 -3.35 2.39 -1.92
N ASP A 130 -3.06 1.28 -2.61
CA ASP A 130 -1.75 1.03 -3.24
C ASP A 130 -1.46 2.08 -4.32
N ARG A 131 -2.44 2.41 -5.19
CA ARG A 131 -2.31 3.51 -6.16
C ARG A 131 -1.97 4.84 -5.47
N GLY A 132 -2.67 5.14 -4.37
CA GLY A 132 -2.41 6.35 -3.60
C GLY A 132 -1.00 6.39 -3.01
N ARG A 133 -0.48 5.28 -2.50
CA ARG A 133 0.90 5.17 -1.99
C ARG A 133 1.94 5.28 -3.08
N ILE A 134 1.70 4.61 -4.21
CA ILE A 134 2.58 4.68 -5.38
C ILE A 134 2.70 6.13 -5.85
N SER A 135 1.58 6.78 -6.16
CA SER A 135 1.56 8.13 -6.74
C SER A 135 2.14 9.20 -5.81
N ARG A 136 1.90 9.09 -4.50
CA ARG A 136 2.26 10.14 -3.54
C ARG A 136 3.60 9.94 -2.85
N HIS A 137 4.13 8.71 -2.83
CA HIS A 137 5.37 8.40 -2.12
C HIS A 137 6.42 7.74 -3.01
N ILE A 138 6.06 6.68 -3.75
CA ILE A 138 7.05 5.91 -4.52
C ILE A 138 7.51 6.70 -5.75
N LEU A 139 6.59 7.18 -6.56
CA LEU A 139 6.94 7.89 -7.79
C LEU A 139 7.73 9.18 -7.55
N PRO A 140 7.38 10.06 -6.58
CA PRO A 140 8.16 11.28 -6.34
C PRO A 140 9.59 11.02 -5.90
N LEU A 141 9.88 9.92 -5.19
CA LEU A 141 11.20 9.64 -4.63
C LEU A 141 12.05 8.71 -5.49
N LEU A 142 11.43 7.79 -6.21
CA LEU A 142 12.13 6.72 -6.94
C LEU A 142 11.67 6.56 -8.39
N GLY A 143 10.59 7.20 -8.82
CA GLY A 143 9.92 6.92 -10.09
C GLY A 143 10.82 6.97 -11.33
N ASN A 144 11.75 7.92 -11.39
CA ASN A 144 12.67 8.09 -12.52
C ASN A 144 13.92 7.20 -12.44
N LYS A 145 14.13 6.48 -11.34
CA LYS A 145 15.29 5.61 -11.17
C LYS A 145 15.06 4.30 -11.92
N LEU A 146 16.09 3.78 -12.57
CA LEU A 146 16.04 2.46 -13.18
C LEU A 146 15.91 1.39 -12.08
N VAL A 147 15.07 0.39 -12.28
CA VAL A 147 14.81 -0.68 -11.30
C VAL A 147 16.10 -1.41 -10.92
N ARG A 148 16.98 -1.67 -11.90
CA ARG A 148 18.28 -2.32 -11.69
C ARG A 148 19.25 -1.49 -10.84
N ASP A 149 19.09 -0.17 -10.83
CA ASP A 149 19.97 0.76 -10.09
C ASP A 149 19.43 1.08 -8.68
N VAL A 150 18.28 0.52 -8.29
CA VAL A 150 17.74 0.68 -6.94
C VAL A 150 18.55 -0.17 -5.97
N THR A 151 19.12 0.49 -4.95
CA THR A 151 19.93 -0.15 -3.91
C THR A 151 19.19 -0.24 -2.58
N GLN A 152 19.68 -1.07 -1.66
CA GLN A 152 19.18 -1.12 -0.29
C GLN A 152 19.31 0.25 0.42
N THR A 153 20.36 1.01 0.11
CA THR A 153 20.56 2.38 0.60
C THR A 153 19.44 3.31 0.15
N ASP A 154 18.97 3.17 -1.10
CA ASP A 154 17.84 3.95 -1.60
C ASP A 154 16.54 3.60 -0.88
N VAL A 155 16.30 2.31 -0.60
CA VAL A 155 15.12 1.88 0.17
C VAL A 155 15.18 2.41 1.60
N ASN A 156 16.34 2.41 2.24
CA ASN A 156 16.51 2.99 3.58
C ASN A 156 16.31 4.52 3.58
N ARG A 157 16.80 5.22 2.54
CA ARG A 157 16.56 6.65 2.34
C ARG A 157 15.07 6.92 2.13
N PHE A 158 14.41 6.13 1.29
CA PHE A 158 12.97 6.21 1.05
C PHE A 158 12.16 6.13 2.35
N ILE A 159 12.49 5.19 3.25
CA ILE A 159 11.84 5.08 4.56
C ILE A 159 12.00 6.36 5.37
N ARG A 160 13.23 6.93 5.46
CA ARG A 160 13.49 8.18 6.19
C ARG A 160 12.75 9.36 5.59
N ASP A 161 12.77 9.49 4.26
CA ASP A 161 12.12 10.57 3.52
C ASP A 161 10.59 10.57 3.73
N VAL A 162 9.95 9.38 3.66
CA VAL A 162 8.51 9.25 3.92
C VAL A 162 8.19 9.48 5.41
N ALA A 163 9.00 8.92 6.32
CA ALA A 163 8.79 9.12 7.75
C ALA A 163 8.94 10.58 8.18
N GLY A 164 9.89 11.31 7.57
CA GLY A 164 10.13 12.73 7.80
C GLY A 164 9.15 13.67 7.08
N GLY A 165 8.18 13.13 6.33
CA GLY A 165 7.17 13.95 5.66
C GLY A 165 7.63 14.62 4.36
N LYS A 166 8.76 14.23 3.76
CA LYS A 166 9.27 14.81 2.50
C LYS A 166 8.27 14.71 1.33
N THR A 167 7.36 13.76 1.42
CA THR A 167 6.27 13.55 0.46
C THR A 167 4.93 14.10 0.97
N ALA A 168 4.95 14.93 2.02
CA ALA A 168 3.74 15.59 2.52
C ALA A 168 3.15 16.51 1.44
N THR A 169 1.85 16.38 1.23
CA THR A 169 1.14 17.17 0.21
C THR A 169 -0.35 17.24 0.50
N ILE A 170 -0.98 18.31 0.07
CA ILE A 170 -2.44 18.45 0.08
C ILE A 170 -2.89 18.57 -1.37
N GLN A 171 -3.62 17.58 -1.85
CA GLN A 171 -4.11 17.52 -3.22
C GLN A 171 -5.63 17.49 -3.27
N LYS A 172 -6.21 18.22 -4.20
CA LYS A 172 -7.64 18.11 -4.52
C LYS A 172 -7.87 16.73 -5.17
N THR A 173 -8.92 16.04 -4.75
CA THR A 173 -9.34 14.77 -5.38
C THR A 173 -10.48 15.02 -6.37
N GLU A 174 -10.77 14.04 -7.21
CA GLU A 174 -11.90 14.09 -8.17
C GLU A 174 -13.27 14.17 -7.47
N LYS A 175 -13.35 13.81 -6.19
CA LYS A 175 -14.59 13.92 -5.41
C LYS A 175 -14.91 15.39 -5.15
N LYS A 176 -16.17 15.77 -5.30
CA LYS A 176 -16.67 17.13 -4.97
C LYS A 176 -16.21 17.54 -3.55
N ARG A 177 -15.43 18.62 -3.44
CA ARG A 177 -14.79 19.11 -2.21
C ARG A 177 -13.81 18.12 -1.53
N GLY A 178 -13.38 17.08 -2.25
CA GLY A 178 -12.44 16.08 -1.74
C GLY A 178 -11.01 16.63 -1.68
N LYS A 179 -10.32 16.40 -0.54
CA LYS A 179 -8.89 16.68 -0.35
C LYS A 179 -8.19 15.41 0.11
N ALA A 180 -7.06 15.09 -0.47
CA ALA A 180 -6.13 14.09 0.05
C ALA A 180 -5.05 14.84 0.84
N ILE A 181 -5.02 14.62 2.15
CA ILE A 181 -4.00 15.15 3.04
C ILE A 181 -3.00 14.02 3.31
N VAL A 182 -1.76 14.24 2.96
CA VAL A 182 -0.66 13.29 3.09
C VAL A 182 0.40 13.93 3.98
N GLU A 183 0.64 13.33 5.13
CA GLU A 183 1.56 13.88 6.14
C GLU A 183 2.87 13.09 6.24
N GLY A 184 2.86 11.81 5.85
CA GLY A 184 3.99 10.92 6.05
C GLY A 184 3.92 10.19 7.40
N GLY A 185 5.04 10.14 8.13
CA GLY A 185 5.16 9.50 9.43
C GLY A 185 5.58 8.03 9.38
N LYS A 186 6.01 7.48 10.55
CA LYS A 186 6.57 6.12 10.67
C LYS A 186 5.62 5.02 10.15
N GLY A 187 4.33 5.08 10.51
CA GLY A 187 3.33 4.10 10.06
C GLY A 187 3.08 4.15 8.55
N THR A 188 3.09 5.34 7.92
CA THR A 188 2.99 5.49 6.46
C THR A 188 4.23 4.92 5.78
N ALA A 189 5.42 5.22 6.30
CA ALA A 189 6.69 4.69 5.79
C ALA A 189 6.72 3.16 5.85
N ALA A 190 6.34 2.55 6.99
CA ALA A 190 6.30 1.09 7.15
C ALA A 190 5.38 0.40 6.14
N ARG A 191 4.20 0.96 5.90
CA ARG A 191 3.23 0.39 4.95
C ARG A 191 3.64 0.62 3.50
N THR A 192 4.23 1.77 3.20
CA THR A 192 4.64 2.11 1.83
C THR A 192 5.90 1.34 1.42
N VAL A 193 6.88 1.16 2.32
CA VAL A 193 8.03 0.29 2.04
C VAL A 193 7.62 -1.18 1.93
N GLY A 194 6.56 -1.61 2.65
CA GLY A 194 5.98 -2.94 2.45
C GLY A 194 5.43 -3.14 1.05
N LEU A 195 4.75 -2.13 0.50
CA LEU A 195 4.27 -2.14 -0.88
C LEU A 195 5.43 -2.11 -1.88
N LEU A 196 6.42 -1.22 -1.67
CA LEU A 196 7.62 -1.15 -2.51
C LEU A 196 8.35 -2.49 -2.56
N GLY A 197 8.49 -3.16 -1.41
CA GLY A 197 9.05 -4.51 -1.33
C GLY A 197 8.28 -5.54 -2.17
N GLY A 198 6.94 -5.47 -2.16
CA GLY A 198 6.10 -6.31 -3.03
C GLY A 198 6.30 -6.01 -4.51
N ILE A 199 6.41 -4.72 -4.90
CA ILE A 199 6.68 -4.31 -6.28
C ILE A 199 8.06 -4.78 -6.74
N LEU A 200 9.09 -4.65 -5.90
CA LEU A 200 10.43 -5.12 -6.22
C LEU A 200 10.52 -6.66 -6.26
N SER A 201 9.73 -7.37 -5.46
CA SER A 201 9.61 -8.84 -5.56
C SER A 201 8.93 -9.26 -6.87
N PHE A 202 7.94 -8.50 -7.34
CA PHE A 202 7.36 -8.69 -8.66
C PHE A 202 8.39 -8.47 -9.77
N ALA A 203 9.29 -7.48 -9.65
CA ALA A 203 10.39 -7.30 -10.60
C ALA A 203 11.35 -8.51 -10.63
N VAL A 204 11.56 -9.18 -9.49
CA VAL A 204 12.33 -10.43 -9.45
C VAL A 204 11.60 -11.56 -10.17
N SER A 205 10.30 -11.73 -9.94
CA SER A 205 9.50 -12.77 -10.64
C SER A 205 9.41 -12.56 -12.15
N GLU A 206 9.47 -11.29 -12.61
CA GLU A 206 9.51 -10.93 -14.03
C GLU A 206 10.93 -10.97 -14.63
N GLY A 207 11.95 -11.37 -13.86
CA GLY A 207 13.33 -11.44 -14.32
C GLY A 207 14.00 -10.09 -14.57
N VAL A 208 13.42 -8.98 -14.10
CA VAL A 208 13.96 -7.61 -14.30
C VAL A 208 15.20 -7.36 -13.45
N ILE A 209 15.21 -7.93 -12.23
CA ILE A 209 16.35 -7.88 -11.30
C ILE A 209 16.55 -9.25 -10.63
N PRO A 210 17.79 -9.62 -10.30
CA PRO A 210 18.09 -10.94 -9.73
C PRO A 210 17.64 -11.09 -8.26
N ALA A 211 17.58 -9.98 -7.51
CA ALA A 211 17.19 -9.97 -6.11
C ALA A 211 16.54 -8.64 -5.71
N SER A 212 15.62 -8.69 -4.74
CA SER A 212 14.94 -7.47 -4.27
C SER A 212 15.85 -6.68 -3.31
N PRO A 213 16.15 -5.40 -3.61
CA PRO A 213 16.91 -4.53 -2.70
C PRO A 213 16.16 -4.15 -1.43
N ALA A 214 14.87 -4.48 -1.32
CA ALA A 214 14.08 -4.31 -0.11
C ALA A 214 14.22 -5.50 0.88
N ARG A 215 14.91 -6.58 0.46
CA ARG A 215 15.14 -7.75 1.33
C ARG A 215 16.07 -7.36 2.48
N GLY A 216 15.69 -7.75 3.72
CA GLY A 216 16.47 -7.45 4.93
C GLY A 216 16.36 -6.01 5.44
N VAL A 217 15.63 -5.12 4.76
CA VAL A 217 15.39 -3.75 5.24
C VAL A 217 14.47 -3.77 6.46
N LYS A 218 14.92 -3.19 7.57
CA LYS A 218 14.12 -3.04 8.79
C LYS A 218 13.01 -2.01 8.58
N ARG A 219 11.77 -2.41 8.79
CA ARG A 219 10.61 -1.52 8.74
C ARG A 219 10.43 -0.83 10.09
N PRO A 220 9.98 0.45 10.11
CA PRO A 220 9.57 1.08 11.35
C PRO A 220 8.50 0.23 12.06
N ALA A 221 8.60 0.12 13.38
CA ALA A 221 7.59 -0.59 14.18
C ALA A 221 6.23 0.11 14.07
N ASP A 222 5.16 -0.68 13.97
CA ASP A 222 3.79 -0.17 14.09
C ASP A 222 3.49 -0.02 15.60
N ASN A 223 3.09 1.17 16.02
CA ASN A 223 2.66 1.39 17.40
C ASN A 223 1.24 0.84 17.57
N HIS A 224 1.10 -0.20 18.37
CA HIS A 224 -0.20 -0.68 18.79
C HIS A 224 -0.83 0.32 19.77
N ARG A 225 -2.03 0.79 19.46
CA ARG A 225 -2.80 1.63 20.38
C ARG A 225 -3.51 0.70 21.37
N ALA A 226 -3.12 0.74 22.63
CA ALA A 226 -3.71 -0.02 23.73
C ALA A 226 -4.90 0.73 24.38
N ARG A 227 -5.64 1.55 23.62
CA ARG A 227 -6.75 2.38 24.12
C ARG A 227 -8.01 1.56 24.20
N ARG A 228 -8.65 1.51 25.41
CA ARG A 228 -10.00 1.01 25.66
C ARG A 228 -10.83 2.08 26.37
N LEU A 229 -12.16 1.99 26.35
CA LEU A 229 -13.05 2.82 27.14
C LEU A 229 -13.09 2.31 28.57
N THR A 230 -13.15 3.24 29.53
CA THR A 230 -13.48 2.98 30.92
C THR A 230 -15.01 2.93 31.10
N PRO A 231 -15.54 2.40 32.21
CA PRO A 231 -16.99 2.45 32.49
C PRO A 231 -17.54 3.88 32.43
N GLU A 232 -16.81 4.86 32.95
CA GLU A 232 -17.18 6.27 32.88
C GLU A 232 -17.25 6.80 31.44
N GLU A 233 -16.31 6.42 30.59
CA GLU A 233 -16.32 6.80 29.18
C GLU A 233 -17.46 6.13 28.39
N TYR A 234 -17.91 4.94 28.81
CA TYR A 234 -19.13 4.32 28.28
C TYR A 234 -20.36 5.11 28.67
N ARG A 235 -20.48 5.57 29.94
CA ARG A 235 -21.58 6.47 30.39
C ARG A 235 -21.62 7.76 29.59
N GLN A 236 -20.45 8.41 29.43
CA GLN A 236 -20.32 9.62 28.60
C GLN A 236 -20.75 9.39 27.16
N LEU A 237 -20.37 8.24 26.57
CA LEU A 237 -20.79 7.87 25.22
C LEU A 237 -22.31 7.65 25.14
N GLY A 238 -22.89 6.93 26.09
CA GLY A 238 -24.35 6.68 26.16
C GLY A 238 -25.13 7.98 26.28
N LYS A 239 -24.74 8.85 27.22
CA LYS A 239 -25.35 10.18 27.37
C LYS A 239 -25.27 11.00 26.09
N ALA A 240 -24.08 11.02 25.46
CA ALA A 240 -23.89 11.74 24.19
C ALA A 240 -24.76 11.19 23.05
N LEU A 241 -25.11 9.91 23.05
CA LEU A 241 -26.02 9.32 22.07
C LEU A 241 -27.46 9.75 22.33
N THR A 242 -27.92 9.75 23.61
CA THR A 242 -29.23 10.24 24.00
C THR A 242 -29.41 11.74 23.69
N ASP A 243 -28.41 12.55 24.02
CA ASP A 243 -28.42 13.99 23.70
C ASP A 243 -28.42 14.21 22.17
N ALA A 244 -27.73 13.35 21.40
CA ALA A 244 -27.67 13.42 19.95
C ALA A 244 -29.03 13.19 19.26
N GLU A 245 -29.89 12.38 19.85
CA GLU A 245 -31.28 12.17 19.36
C GLU A 245 -32.10 13.47 19.41
N GLN A 246 -31.91 14.25 20.46
CA GLN A 246 -32.61 15.54 20.65
C GLN A 246 -32.02 16.65 19.76
N GLU A 247 -30.76 16.56 19.40
CA GLU A 247 -30.03 17.58 18.61
C GLU A 247 -29.98 17.27 17.12
N ALA A 248 -30.88 16.49 16.57
CA ALA A 248 -31.00 16.17 15.15
C ALA A 248 -29.76 15.50 14.53
N GLU A 249 -29.04 14.68 15.29
CA GLU A 249 -28.06 13.76 14.67
C GLU A 249 -28.82 12.70 13.84
N THR A 250 -28.13 12.10 12.89
CA THR A 250 -28.72 11.09 12.02
C THR A 250 -29.00 9.80 12.79
N ALA A 251 -30.25 9.28 12.72
CA ALA A 251 -30.62 8.02 13.35
C ALA A 251 -29.67 6.87 12.98
N GLN A 252 -29.21 6.83 11.70
CA GLN A 252 -28.23 5.86 11.23
C GLN A 252 -26.85 6.02 11.91
N GLY A 253 -26.48 7.25 12.25
CA GLY A 253 -25.21 7.53 12.96
C GLY A 253 -25.28 7.03 14.40
N ILE A 254 -26.38 7.31 15.09
CA ILE A 254 -26.63 6.88 16.46
C ILE A 254 -26.72 5.36 16.54
N ALA A 255 -27.59 4.74 15.75
CA ALA A 255 -27.70 3.28 15.67
C ALA A 255 -26.40 2.59 15.31
N GLY A 256 -25.63 3.18 14.38
CA GLY A 256 -24.32 2.65 14.00
C GLY A 256 -23.31 2.65 15.16
N VAL A 257 -23.33 3.66 16.04
CA VAL A 257 -22.44 3.70 17.22
C VAL A 257 -22.88 2.68 18.26
N TRP A 258 -24.19 2.54 18.53
CA TRP A 258 -24.74 1.50 19.40
C TRP A 258 -24.32 0.10 18.91
N LEU A 259 -24.55 -0.21 17.63
CA LEU A 259 -24.18 -1.51 17.06
C LEU A 259 -22.68 -1.77 17.15
N LEU A 260 -21.83 -0.76 16.92
CA LEU A 260 -20.37 -0.90 17.08
C LEU A 260 -19.96 -1.20 18.52
N ALA A 261 -20.57 -0.54 19.49
CA ALA A 261 -20.29 -0.74 20.92
C ALA A 261 -20.71 -2.14 21.38
N LEU A 262 -21.94 -2.56 21.05
CA LEU A 262 -22.57 -3.78 21.52
C LEU A 262 -22.05 -5.05 20.82
N THR A 263 -21.45 -4.94 19.64
CA THR A 263 -21.00 -6.12 18.86
C THR A 263 -19.49 -6.24 18.74
N GLY A 264 -18.74 -5.17 18.96
CA GLY A 264 -17.33 -5.11 18.64
C GLY A 264 -17.00 -5.34 17.16
N CYS A 265 -17.99 -5.26 16.26
CA CYS A 265 -17.79 -5.39 14.81
C CYS A 265 -16.89 -4.28 14.25
N ARG A 266 -16.29 -4.51 13.07
CA ARG A 266 -15.56 -3.46 12.37
C ARG A 266 -16.55 -2.43 11.79
N SER A 267 -16.14 -1.16 11.74
CA SER A 267 -17.00 -0.10 11.20
C SER A 267 -17.57 -0.45 9.82
N GLY A 268 -16.75 -1.02 8.91
CA GLY A 268 -17.22 -1.45 7.61
C GLY A 268 -18.19 -2.64 7.65
N GLU A 269 -18.14 -3.49 8.67
CA GLU A 269 -19.07 -4.60 8.84
C GLU A 269 -20.45 -4.04 9.22
N ILE A 270 -20.53 -3.05 10.09
CA ILE A 270 -21.80 -2.41 10.49
C ILE A 270 -22.36 -1.49 9.40
N THR A 271 -21.51 -0.65 8.76
CA THR A 271 -22.00 0.27 7.73
C THR A 271 -22.51 -0.42 6.47
N ASN A 272 -22.05 -1.64 6.20
CA ASN A 272 -22.48 -2.44 5.05
C ASN A 272 -23.37 -3.61 5.44
N LEU A 273 -23.81 -3.71 6.70
CA LEU A 273 -24.68 -4.77 7.19
C LEU A 273 -26.02 -4.73 6.45
N LYS A 274 -26.45 -5.87 5.93
CA LYS A 274 -27.74 -6.03 5.26
C LYS A 274 -28.74 -6.73 6.17
N TRP A 275 -30.01 -6.42 6.02
CA TRP A 275 -31.08 -7.10 6.74
C TRP A 275 -31.06 -8.62 6.50
N ALA A 276 -30.78 -9.06 5.29
CA ALA A 276 -30.66 -10.48 4.95
C ALA A 276 -29.46 -11.20 5.61
N GLU A 277 -28.53 -10.45 6.21
CA GLU A 277 -27.39 -11.01 6.94
C GLU A 277 -27.67 -11.17 8.44
N ILE A 278 -28.86 -10.75 8.91
CA ILE A 278 -29.27 -10.88 10.32
C ILE A 278 -30.05 -12.21 10.46
N ASP A 279 -29.52 -13.09 11.27
CA ASP A 279 -30.20 -14.32 11.70
C ASP A 279 -30.65 -14.14 13.12
N GLU A 280 -31.91 -13.68 13.31
CA GLU A 280 -32.50 -13.43 14.64
C GLU A 280 -32.65 -14.72 15.44
N VAL A 281 -33.06 -15.82 14.81
CA VAL A 281 -33.23 -17.13 15.46
C VAL A 281 -31.87 -17.66 15.94
N GLY A 282 -30.85 -17.59 15.09
CA GLY A 282 -29.49 -17.99 15.43
C GLY A 282 -28.73 -16.94 16.24
N SER A 283 -29.31 -15.76 16.55
CA SER A 283 -28.70 -14.65 17.27
C SER A 283 -27.30 -14.31 16.69
N CYS A 284 -27.22 -14.04 15.39
CA CYS A 284 -25.96 -13.75 14.73
C CYS A 284 -26.09 -12.90 13.46
N PHE A 285 -24.97 -12.26 13.07
CA PHE A 285 -24.76 -11.72 11.74
C PHE A 285 -24.00 -12.73 10.87
N ARG A 286 -24.54 -13.06 9.70
CA ARG A 286 -23.93 -13.93 8.68
C ARG A 286 -23.32 -13.07 7.57
N LEU A 287 -22.20 -12.43 7.87
CA LEU A 287 -21.53 -11.50 6.95
C LEU A 287 -20.99 -12.23 5.72
N GLN A 288 -21.47 -11.86 4.54
CA GLN A 288 -21.04 -12.45 3.26
C GLN A 288 -19.61 -12.02 2.87
N ASP A 289 -19.25 -10.74 3.10
CA ASP A 289 -17.93 -10.17 2.79
C ASP A 289 -17.38 -9.37 3.96
N SER A 290 -16.55 -9.99 4.77
CA SER A 290 -15.73 -9.29 5.76
C SER A 290 -14.29 -9.10 5.26
N LYS A 291 -13.46 -8.40 6.04
CA LYS A 291 -12.02 -8.27 5.76
C LYS A 291 -11.33 -9.64 5.61
N GLU A 292 -11.92 -10.67 6.19
CA GLU A 292 -11.37 -12.02 6.23
C GLU A 292 -12.15 -13.03 5.36
N GLY A 293 -13.17 -12.59 4.64
CA GLY A 293 -14.12 -13.40 3.88
C GLY A 293 -15.45 -13.53 4.61
N ALA A 294 -16.28 -14.52 4.24
CA ALA A 294 -17.52 -14.82 4.93
C ALA A 294 -17.24 -15.13 6.41
N SER A 295 -18.09 -14.64 7.28
CA SER A 295 -17.82 -14.67 8.72
C SER A 295 -19.11 -14.52 9.53
N VAL A 296 -19.20 -15.23 10.64
CA VAL A 296 -20.35 -15.16 11.56
C VAL A 296 -19.96 -14.34 12.79
N ARG A 297 -20.88 -13.51 13.29
CA ARG A 297 -20.76 -12.74 14.53
C ARG A 297 -21.93 -13.07 15.45
N PRO A 298 -21.68 -13.73 16.59
CA PRO A 298 -22.73 -13.88 17.60
C PRO A 298 -23.14 -12.50 18.12
N ILE A 299 -24.43 -12.31 18.40
CA ILE A 299 -25.00 -11.09 18.94
C ILE A 299 -25.85 -11.40 20.15
N GLY A 300 -25.94 -10.44 21.08
CA GLY A 300 -26.78 -10.53 22.27
C GLY A 300 -28.15 -9.89 22.09
N ARG A 301 -29.01 -10.03 23.10
CA ARG A 301 -30.36 -9.47 23.13
C ARG A 301 -30.34 -7.94 22.93
N SER A 302 -29.45 -7.24 23.61
CA SER A 302 -29.33 -5.78 23.48
C SER A 302 -29.05 -5.30 22.06
N VAL A 303 -28.43 -6.15 21.22
CA VAL A 303 -28.21 -5.86 19.80
C VAL A 303 -29.49 -6.01 19.00
N LEU A 304 -30.30 -7.07 19.29
CA LEU A 304 -31.61 -7.28 18.66
C LEU A 304 -32.56 -6.16 19.01
N ASP A 305 -32.57 -5.75 20.28
CA ASP A 305 -33.40 -4.62 20.75
C ASP A 305 -33.00 -3.30 20.05
N CYS A 306 -31.69 -3.04 19.87
CA CYS A 306 -31.22 -1.92 19.07
C CYS A 306 -31.65 -2.03 17.60
N LEU A 307 -31.59 -3.20 16.99
CA LEU A 307 -32.02 -3.41 15.61
C LEU A 307 -33.51 -3.18 15.42
N SER A 308 -34.36 -3.54 16.42
CA SER A 308 -35.82 -3.34 16.35
C SER A 308 -36.23 -1.87 16.33
N THR A 309 -35.35 -0.95 16.78
CA THR A 309 -35.61 0.51 16.71
C THR A 309 -35.29 1.09 15.35
N ILE A 310 -34.61 0.35 14.45
CA ILE A 310 -34.18 0.83 13.14
C ILE A 310 -35.28 0.56 12.11
N GLU A 311 -35.77 1.63 11.48
CA GLU A 311 -36.79 1.51 10.43
C GLU A 311 -36.23 0.78 9.19
N MET A 312 -36.86 -0.34 8.85
CA MET A 312 -36.53 -1.07 7.61
C MET A 312 -37.13 -0.39 6.40
N LYS A 313 -36.31 0.13 5.51
CA LYS A 313 -36.76 0.70 4.24
C LYS A 313 -36.82 -0.39 3.16
N LEU A 314 -37.99 -0.71 2.65
CA LEU A 314 -38.22 -1.77 1.65
C LEU A 314 -37.35 -1.63 0.38
N SER A 315 -36.96 -0.40 0.02
CA SER A 315 -36.11 -0.12 -1.15
C SER A 315 -34.60 -0.22 -0.85
N CYS A 316 -34.21 -0.52 0.39
CA CYS A 316 -32.81 -0.49 0.81
C CYS A 316 -32.43 -1.78 1.53
N PRO A 317 -31.45 -2.56 1.03
CA PRO A 317 -31.06 -3.80 1.68
C PRO A 317 -30.24 -3.58 2.97
N TYR A 318 -29.73 -2.37 3.20
CA TYR A 318 -28.82 -2.07 4.30
C TYR A 318 -29.59 -1.69 5.59
N VAL A 319 -29.11 -2.17 6.74
CA VAL A 319 -29.62 -1.80 8.06
C VAL A 319 -29.48 -0.30 8.28
N LEU A 320 -28.31 0.24 8.00
CA LEU A 320 -28.07 1.68 8.01
C LEU A 320 -28.28 2.24 6.60
N ALA A 321 -29.53 2.59 6.32
CA ALA A 321 -29.91 3.12 5.00
C ALA A 321 -29.17 4.43 4.67
N PRO A 322 -28.72 4.63 3.41
CA PRO A 322 -28.08 5.88 3.02
C PRO A 322 -29.08 7.05 3.09
N ILE A 323 -28.61 8.22 3.55
CA ILE A 323 -29.42 9.46 3.62
C ILE A 323 -29.60 10.06 2.22
N ARG A 324 -28.65 9.82 1.34
CA ARG A 324 -28.68 10.25 -0.08
C ARG A 324 -28.50 9.01 -0.95
N SER A 325 -28.80 9.11 -2.22
CA SER A 325 -28.56 8.02 -3.18
C SER A 325 -27.14 7.46 -3.03
N GLY A 326 -27.02 6.17 -2.81
CA GLY A 326 -25.75 5.47 -2.59
C GLY A 326 -25.99 4.02 -2.14
N GLU A 327 -24.92 3.24 -2.11
CA GLU A 327 -25.00 1.80 -1.79
C GLU A 327 -25.10 1.55 -0.28
N ALA A 328 -24.42 2.33 0.56
CA ALA A 328 -24.40 2.17 2.02
C ALA A 328 -24.27 3.53 2.73
N PHE A 329 -24.49 3.53 4.05
CA PHE A 329 -24.38 4.74 4.86
C PHE A 329 -22.97 5.30 4.95
N GLY A 330 -22.65 6.28 4.10
CA GLY A 330 -21.36 6.97 4.08
C GLY A 330 -21.16 8.04 5.16
N GLY A 331 -22.18 8.29 6.00
CA GLY A 331 -22.21 9.35 7.02
C GLY A 331 -21.45 9.00 8.31
N MET A 332 -21.15 7.73 8.55
CA MET A 332 -20.58 7.22 9.79
C MET A 332 -19.34 7.97 10.30
N PRO A 333 -18.32 8.31 9.47
CA PRO A 333 -17.16 9.04 9.98
C PRO A 333 -17.48 10.43 10.53
N ARG A 334 -18.51 11.09 9.98
CA ARG A 334 -18.95 12.42 10.44
C ARG A 334 -19.80 12.32 11.71
N ALA A 335 -20.75 11.40 11.75
CA ALA A 335 -21.57 11.11 12.93
C ALA A 335 -20.67 10.73 14.12
N TRP A 336 -19.73 9.79 13.90
CA TRP A 336 -18.74 9.40 14.90
C TRP A 336 -17.98 10.59 15.47
N LYS A 337 -17.45 11.48 14.60
CA LYS A 337 -16.70 12.66 15.06
C LYS A 337 -17.54 13.56 15.95
N ARG A 338 -18.82 13.82 15.60
CA ARG A 338 -19.71 14.68 16.38
C ARG A 338 -20.08 14.04 17.73
N ILE A 339 -20.41 12.74 17.73
CA ILE A 339 -20.76 12.00 18.94
C ILE A 339 -19.58 11.94 19.91
N VAL A 340 -18.38 11.60 19.45
CA VAL A 340 -17.15 11.56 20.26
C VAL A 340 -16.78 12.95 20.81
N GLN A 341 -17.01 14.02 20.03
CA GLN A 341 -16.80 15.39 20.48
C GLN A 341 -17.80 15.78 21.56
N ARG A 342 -19.07 15.42 21.42
CA ARG A 342 -20.13 15.63 22.43
C ARG A 342 -19.82 14.85 23.71
N ALA A 343 -19.39 13.61 23.58
CA ALA A 343 -18.95 12.78 24.71
C ALA A 343 -17.61 13.21 25.33
N THR A 344 -16.94 14.24 24.81
CA THR A 344 -15.62 14.72 25.27
C THR A 344 -14.51 13.66 25.27
N LEU A 345 -14.68 12.58 24.51
CA LEU A 345 -13.75 11.46 24.46
C LEU A 345 -12.54 11.78 23.58
N GLN A 346 -11.32 11.59 24.12
CA GLN A 346 -10.08 11.85 23.37
C GLN A 346 -9.41 10.56 22.89
N GLY A 347 -8.88 10.59 21.67
CA GLY A 347 -8.11 9.47 21.09
C GLY A 347 -8.96 8.23 20.79
N VAL A 348 -10.30 8.33 20.83
CA VAL A 348 -11.23 7.23 20.59
C VAL A 348 -11.61 7.16 19.11
N THR A 349 -11.57 5.97 18.56
CA THR A 349 -11.93 5.66 17.17
C THR A 349 -12.99 4.55 17.15
N PRO A 350 -13.72 4.31 16.04
CA PRO A 350 -14.62 3.15 15.95
C PRO A 350 -13.90 1.82 16.25
N HIS A 351 -12.61 1.73 15.95
CA HIS A 351 -11.83 0.54 16.27
C HIS A 351 -11.50 0.41 17.77
N THR A 352 -11.50 1.53 18.49
CA THR A 352 -11.38 1.53 19.96
C THR A 352 -12.55 0.83 20.61
N LEU A 353 -13.81 0.99 20.10
CA LEU A 353 -14.97 0.25 20.61
C LEU A 353 -14.78 -1.27 20.51
N ARG A 354 -14.21 -1.73 19.41
CA ARG A 354 -13.89 -3.15 19.23
C ARG A 354 -12.83 -3.64 20.24
N HIS A 355 -11.79 -2.84 20.51
CA HIS A 355 -10.82 -3.16 21.56
C HIS A 355 -11.48 -3.15 22.95
N SER A 356 -12.38 -2.19 23.19
CA SER A 356 -13.13 -2.09 24.44
C SER A 356 -14.05 -3.29 24.64
N PHE A 357 -14.78 -3.72 23.61
CA PHE A 357 -15.58 -4.95 23.64
C PHE A 357 -14.72 -6.17 24.03
N ALA A 358 -13.55 -6.33 23.39
CA ALA A 358 -12.62 -7.41 23.73
C ALA A 358 -12.14 -7.35 25.19
N SER A 359 -11.90 -6.12 25.68
CA SER A 359 -11.45 -5.91 27.07
C SER A 359 -12.56 -6.22 28.07
N VAL A 360 -13.80 -5.76 27.83
CA VAL A 360 -14.97 -6.11 28.68
C VAL A 360 -15.17 -7.62 28.69
N ALA A 361 -15.04 -8.29 27.55
CA ALA A 361 -15.12 -9.75 27.50
C ALA A 361 -14.01 -10.41 28.34
N GLY A 362 -12.79 -9.88 28.32
CA GLY A 362 -11.69 -10.35 29.16
C GLY A 362 -11.97 -10.09 30.65
N ASP A 363 -12.46 -8.91 31.01
CA ASP A 363 -12.84 -8.54 32.38
C ASP A 363 -13.98 -9.45 32.93
N LEU A 364 -14.86 -9.95 32.04
CA LEU A 364 -15.89 -10.96 32.36
C LEU A 364 -15.36 -12.40 32.41
N GLY A 365 -14.05 -12.64 32.26
CA GLY A 365 -13.41 -13.93 32.39
C GLY A 365 -13.44 -14.81 31.14
N PHE A 366 -13.82 -14.29 29.97
CA PHE A 366 -13.79 -15.08 28.74
C PHE A 366 -12.37 -15.29 28.22
N THR A 367 -12.10 -16.49 27.70
CA THR A 367 -10.78 -16.84 27.15
C THR A 367 -10.47 -16.08 25.86
N GLU A 368 -9.18 -15.90 25.52
CA GLU A 368 -8.77 -15.26 24.27
C GLU A 368 -9.36 -15.94 23.04
N SER A 369 -9.52 -17.27 23.04
CA SER A 369 -10.15 -18.02 21.95
C SER A 369 -11.62 -17.68 21.78
N THR A 370 -12.36 -17.56 22.87
CA THR A 370 -13.78 -17.15 22.89
C THR A 370 -13.92 -15.70 22.37
N ILE A 371 -13.08 -14.79 22.87
CA ILE A 371 -13.06 -13.39 22.43
C ILE A 371 -12.73 -13.30 20.92
N ALA A 372 -11.73 -14.05 20.47
CA ALA A 372 -11.35 -14.11 19.05
C ALA A 372 -12.50 -14.63 18.17
N ALA A 373 -13.23 -15.65 18.64
CA ALA A 373 -14.41 -16.20 17.95
C ALA A 373 -15.55 -15.19 17.87
N MET A 374 -15.91 -14.53 18.98
CA MET A 374 -16.93 -13.45 18.99
C MET A 374 -16.58 -12.34 18.02
N LEU A 375 -15.31 -11.93 17.97
CA LEU A 375 -14.84 -10.89 17.06
C LEU A 375 -14.62 -11.40 15.62
N GLY A 376 -14.76 -12.71 15.36
CA GLY A 376 -14.53 -13.35 14.06
C GLY A 376 -13.10 -13.17 13.57
N HIS A 377 -12.17 -13.26 14.47
CA HIS A 377 -10.80 -13.52 14.08
C HIS A 377 -10.73 -14.98 13.62
N SER A 378 -10.26 -15.22 12.40
CA SER A 378 -9.98 -16.59 11.98
C SER A 378 -8.92 -17.16 12.90
N ALA A 379 -9.32 -18.05 13.78
CA ALA A 379 -8.38 -18.90 14.47
C ALA A 379 -7.62 -19.69 13.41
N GLY A 380 -6.29 -19.62 13.40
CA GLY A 380 -5.43 -20.39 12.53
C GLY A 380 -5.41 -21.87 12.89
N SER A 381 -6.37 -22.37 13.70
CA SER A 381 -6.45 -23.74 14.15
C SER A 381 -7.40 -24.57 13.25
N ILE A 382 -7.04 -25.80 13.04
CA ILE A 382 -7.83 -26.83 12.31
C ILE A 382 -9.24 -26.94 12.90
N THR A 383 -9.41 -26.72 14.19
CA THR A 383 -10.67 -26.78 14.94
C THR A 383 -11.73 -25.76 14.43
N SER A 384 -11.31 -24.60 13.89
CA SER A 384 -12.26 -23.61 13.35
C SER A 384 -13.01 -24.04 12.08
N ARG A 385 -12.57 -25.11 11.43
CA ARG A 385 -13.24 -25.66 10.22
C ARG A 385 -14.48 -26.49 10.55
N TYR A 386 -14.63 -26.93 11.81
CA TYR A 386 -15.72 -27.79 12.26
C TYR A 386 -16.87 -27.03 12.92
N VAL A 387 -16.72 -25.72 13.16
CA VAL A 387 -17.79 -24.91 13.76
C VAL A 387 -18.74 -24.41 12.66
N HIS A 388 -19.57 -25.31 12.14
CA HIS A 388 -20.65 -24.95 11.22
C HIS A 388 -21.92 -24.46 11.95
N HIS A 389 -22.04 -24.71 13.25
CA HIS A 389 -23.10 -24.17 14.12
C HIS A 389 -22.49 -23.15 15.06
N LEU A 390 -23.18 -22.00 15.23
CA LEU A 390 -22.89 -21.10 16.34
C LEU A 390 -23.11 -21.89 17.62
N ASP A 391 -22.03 -22.03 18.37
CA ASP A 391 -22.12 -22.62 19.69
C ASP A 391 -22.99 -21.70 20.57
N THR A 392 -24.03 -22.22 21.19
CA THR A 392 -24.89 -21.50 22.13
C THR A 392 -24.07 -20.79 23.22
N VAL A 393 -22.91 -21.34 23.55
CA VAL A 393 -21.92 -20.74 24.47
C VAL A 393 -21.38 -19.42 23.92
N LEU A 394 -21.10 -19.32 22.62
CA LEU A 394 -20.63 -18.08 22.00
C LEU A 394 -21.72 -17.01 21.95
N VAL A 395 -22.97 -17.39 21.70
CA VAL A 395 -24.12 -16.47 21.76
C VAL A 395 -24.32 -15.95 23.19
N ALA A 396 -24.30 -16.86 24.17
CA ALA A 396 -24.41 -16.48 25.57
C ALA A 396 -23.27 -15.58 26.05
N ALA A 397 -22.04 -15.83 25.56
CA ALA A 397 -20.90 -14.96 25.84
C ALA A 397 -21.06 -13.57 25.23
N ALA A 398 -21.47 -13.49 23.95
CA ALA A 398 -21.73 -12.22 23.28
C ALA A 398 -22.86 -11.43 23.96
N ASP A 399 -23.92 -12.13 24.41
CA ASP A 399 -25.02 -11.53 25.14
C ASP A 399 -24.58 -10.91 26.47
N LYS A 400 -23.79 -11.63 27.28
CA LYS A 400 -23.23 -11.10 28.53
C LYS A 400 -22.39 -9.84 28.31
N VAL A 401 -21.53 -9.85 27.28
CA VAL A 401 -20.67 -8.69 26.95
C VAL A 401 -21.52 -7.51 26.48
N ALA A 402 -22.48 -7.75 25.56
CA ALA A 402 -23.34 -6.71 25.04
C ALA A 402 -24.21 -6.10 26.16
N LYS A 403 -24.77 -6.95 27.06
CA LYS A 403 -25.53 -6.52 28.22
C LYS A 403 -24.72 -5.64 29.16
N ALA A 404 -23.50 -6.06 29.53
CA ALA A 404 -22.63 -5.26 30.41
C ALA A 404 -22.25 -3.90 29.78
N ILE A 405 -21.99 -3.86 28.46
CA ILE A 405 -21.73 -2.59 27.77
C ILE A 405 -22.99 -1.73 27.71
N HIS A 406 -24.12 -2.31 27.42
CA HIS A 406 -25.42 -1.60 27.39
C HIS A 406 -25.73 -0.96 28.73
N GLU A 407 -25.61 -1.73 29.84
CA GLU A 407 -25.78 -1.23 31.20
C GLU A 407 -24.86 -0.02 31.46
N MET A 408 -23.56 -0.14 31.21
CA MET A 408 -22.61 0.98 31.35
C MET A 408 -22.99 2.23 30.51
N MET A 409 -23.66 2.04 29.37
CA MET A 409 -24.04 3.17 28.49
C MET A 409 -25.41 3.77 28.87
N THR A 410 -26.27 3.03 29.59
CA THR A 410 -27.63 3.46 29.96
C THR A 410 -27.74 3.87 31.41
N ASP A 411 -26.83 3.43 32.30
CA ASP A 411 -26.79 3.85 33.68
C ASP A 411 -26.51 5.36 33.78
N CYS A 412 -27.57 6.13 33.91
CA CYS A 412 -27.54 7.55 34.23
C CYS A 412 -27.70 7.68 35.77
N GLU A 413 -26.60 7.67 36.52
CA GLU A 413 -26.54 8.26 37.84
C GLU A 413 -26.29 9.75 37.79
#